data_ba61eb8d1c8d9b995e6531f5672f8928
#
_entry.id   ba61eb8d1c8d9b995e6531f5672f8928
#
_cell.length_a   1.000
_cell.length_b   1.000
_cell.length_c   1.000
_cell.angle_alpha   90.00
_cell.angle_beta   90.00
_cell.angle_gamma   90.00
#
_symmetry.space_group_name_H-M   'P 1'
#
loop_
_entity.id
_entity.type
_entity.pdbx_description
1 polymer ?
#
loop_
_entity_poly.entity_id
_entity_poly.type
_entity_poly.pdbx_seq_one_letter_code
_entity_poly.pdbx_strand_id
1 'polypeptide(L)'
;MSVVPPITADTSRRAGPSVRRPPDGDRRGTAVTLDGLFSRAAARRPDATAVEDGWCSVTYDGAERRSVQLASALLRYGVQLGDPVIVHASDHVQSLVAQLAVLKAGGVCTPVPSGADRSLIAQTSEVSGARLVLCGAANRADWQLPALVLDDSGVMARLSALRSDRSLPRSGPTDAAYLLVEQDRVGHATGHLIDHKAWLLALADRTRRAGRAERGVLCCQGPGGPSTLTALWWAVSGGGTLHRRQPPGGGGEPAALALPRDGARFDAAVFGPAAYAEVLAGIERRPSTRLRKVVLVGEPCSRELVERHFQLLPHTTLLAEFCPLDSALPWAAAEHVADGGREPHEGRIVGRASPHVRITIRDVDGQAVPAGGTGEIWAAGAALPFDHLGALGAFAAPVRRASFAVSGHLGRWNEDGLLEVRGRHATASAGPVAVRGDRWR
;
A
#
# COMPACT_ATOMS: atom_id res chain seq x y z
N MET A 1 32.61 -2.36 12.00
CA MET A 1 31.70 -2.53 13.16
C MET A 1 31.03 -1.17 13.40
N SER A 2 29.90 -0.89 12.74
CA SER A 2 29.18 0.37 12.95
C SER A 2 28.16 0.13 14.07
N VAL A 3 28.55 0.46 15.30
CA VAL A 3 27.64 0.50 16.44
C VAL A 3 26.73 1.69 16.18
N VAL A 4 25.43 1.45 15.94
CA VAL A 4 24.44 2.52 15.96
C VAL A 4 24.40 3.02 17.39
N PRO A 5 24.85 4.26 17.68
CA PRO A 5 24.73 4.82 19.02
C PRO A 5 23.24 4.94 19.37
N PRO A 6 22.87 4.87 20.64
CA PRO A 6 21.52 5.23 21.06
C PRO A 6 21.23 6.63 20.50
N ILE A 7 20.05 6.84 19.94
CA ILE A 7 19.59 8.17 19.52
C ILE A 7 19.49 8.96 20.82
N THR A 8 20.58 9.66 21.18
CA THR A 8 20.53 10.62 22.30
C THR A 8 19.51 11.66 21.87
N ALA A 9 18.48 11.83 22.68
CA ALA A 9 17.50 12.85 22.48
C ALA A 9 18.24 14.21 22.51
N ASP A 10 18.47 14.77 21.33
CA ASP A 10 18.85 16.16 21.19
C ASP A 10 17.62 16.99 21.61
N THR A 11 17.60 17.36 22.88
CA THR A 11 16.52 18.13 23.48
C THR A 11 16.43 19.55 22.94
N SER A 12 17.35 19.97 22.07
CA SER A 12 17.39 21.32 21.49
C SER A 12 16.57 21.44 20.18
N ARG A 13 16.21 20.32 19.53
CA ARG A 13 15.30 20.33 18.39
C ARG A 13 13.91 19.88 18.85
N ARG A 14 12.95 20.80 18.75
CA ARG A 14 11.53 20.53 19.02
C ARG A 14 11.14 19.21 18.36
N ALA A 15 10.63 18.27 19.17
CA ALA A 15 10.00 17.06 18.66
C ALA A 15 8.98 17.48 17.60
N GLY A 16 9.08 16.94 16.41
CA GLY A 16 8.06 17.14 15.38
C GLY A 16 6.70 16.74 15.94
N PRO A 17 5.60 17.36 15.52
CA PRO A 17 4.29 17.00 16.03
C PRO A 17 4.02 15.55 15.74
N SER A 18 3.75 14.75 16.78
CA SER A 18 3.25 13.39 16.60
C SER A 18 1.93 13.48 15.83
N VAL A 19 1.82 12.81 14.71
CA VAL A 19 0.63 12.82 13.87
C VAL A 19 -0.43 11.98 14.56
N ARG A 20 -1.16 12.57 15.50
CA ARG A 20 -2.32 11.98 16.15
C ARG A 20 -3.59 12.54 15.54
N ARG A 21 -4.47 11.65 15.08
CA ARG A 21 -5.86 12.00 14.88
C ARG A 21 -6.48 12.30 16.26
N PRO A 22 -7.27 13.40 16.45
CA PRO A 22 -7.99 13.60 17.72
C PRO A 22 -8.87 12.40 18.02
N PRO A 23 -8.95 11.94 19.26
CA PRO A 23 -9.74 10.77 19.62
C PRO A 23 -11.23 11.03 19.32
N ASP A 24 -11.81 10.23 18.43
CA ASP A 24 -13.25 10.00 18.43
C ASP A 24 -13.58 9.25 19.73
N GLY A 25 -14.51 9.79 20.51
CA GLY A 25 -14.71 9.45 21.89
C GLY A 25 -15.34 8.09 22.21
N ASP A 26 -14.87 6.99 21.63
CA ASP A 26 -15.19 5.66 22.14
C ASP A 26 -14.05 4.64 21.93
N ARG A 27 -13.22 4.44 22.95
CA ARG A 27 -12.07 3.53 22.97
C ARG A 27 -12.39 2.12 23.50
N ARG A 28 -13.65 1.72 23.64
CA ARG A 28 -14.03 0.45 24.31
C ARG A 28 -14.74 -0.58 23.44
N GLY A 29 -14.59 -0.52 22.11
CA GLY A 29 -14.88 -1.66 21.25
C GLY A 29 -13.58 -2.38 20.90
N THR A 30 -13.61 -3.67 20.57
CA THR A 30 -12.47 -4.48 20.08
C THR A 30 -11.89 -3.89 18.77
N ALA A 31 -11.26 -2.76 18.90
CA ALA A 31 -10.76 -1.95 17.82
C ALA A 31 -9.59 -2.68 17.15
N VAL A 32 -9.80 -3.07 15.90
CA VAL A 32 -8.85 -3.84 15.09
C VAL A 32 -7.85 -2.93 14.43
N THR A 33 -6.56 -3.25 14.56
CA THR A 33 -5.47 -2.65 13.81
C THR A 33 -4.92 -3.65 12.78
N LEU A 34 -4.10 -3.22 11.83
CA LEU A 34 -3.49 -4.11 10.83
C LEU A 34 -2.59 -5.17 11.48
N ASP A 35 -1.74 -4.76 12.40
CA ASP A 35 -0.89 -5.66 13.19
C ASP A 35 -1.72 -6.61 14.06
N GLY A 36 -2.81 -6.11 14.68
CA GLY A 36 -3.76 -6.94 15.42
C GLY A 36 -4.51 -7.94 14.53
N LEU A 37 -4.80 -7.58 13.28
CA LEU A 37 -5.35 -8.52 12.29
C LEU A 37 -4.37 -9.66 12.00
N PHE A 38 -3.09 -9.31 11.79
CA PHE A 38 -2.02 -10.29 11.58
C PHE A 38 -1.82 -11.20 12.82
N SER A 39 -1.73 -10.62 14.01
CA SER A 39 -1.56 -11.39 15.26
C SER A 39 -2.67 -12.41 15.48
N ARG A 40 -3.93 -12.07 15.13
CA ARG A 40 -5.05 -13.03 15.15
C ARG A 40 -4.89 -14.14 14.11
N ALA A 41 -4.35 -13.85 12.94
CA ALA A 41 -4.07 -14.87 11.93
C ALA A 41 -2.93 -15.79 12.39
N ALA A 42 -1.88 -15.23 12.99
CA ALA A 42 -0.78 -15.98 13.58
C ALA A 42 -1.22 -16.93 14.70
N ALA A 43 -2.11 -16.47 15.59
CA ALA A 43 -2.66 -17.31 16.65
C ALA A 43 -3.50 -18.49 16.11
N ARG A 44 -4.17 -18.33 14.96
CA ARG A 44 -5.00 -19.38 14.36
C ARG A 44 -4.21 -20.35 13.49
N ARG A 45 -3.12 -19.92 12.87
CA ARG A 45 -2.34 -20.68 11.88
C ARG A 45 -0.83 -20.45 12.07
N PRO A 46 -0.27 -20.75 13.26
CA PRO A 46 1.10 -20.40 13.62
C PRO A 46 2.14 -20.98 12.63
N ASP A 47 1.95 -22.24 12.23
CA ASP A 47 2.90 -22.98 11.39
C ASP A 47 2.71 -22.74 9.88
N ALA A 48 1.63 -22.05 9.48
CA ALA A 48 1.42 -21.75 8.08
C ALA A 48 2.43 -20.69 7.60
N THR A 49 2.85 -20.79 6.35
CA THR A 49 3.71 -19.80 5.71
C THR A 49 2.94 -18.51 5.48
N ALA A 50 3.45 -17.38 5.97
CA ALA A 50 2.89 -16.06 5.72
C ALA A 50 3.47 -15.43 4.45
N VAL A 51 4.78 -15.58 4.22
CA VAL A 51 5.47 -15.08 3.04
C VAL A 51 6.48 -16.12 2.56
N GLU A 52 6.52 -16.32 1.23
CA GLU A 52 7.50 -17.08 0.50
C GLU A 52 8.09 -16.19 -0.61
N ASP A 53 9.38 -15.84 -0.48
CA ASP A 53 10.10 -14.98 -1.43
C ASP A 53 11.39 -15.64 -1.89
N GLY A 54 11.33 -16.34 -2.99
CA GLY A 54 12.46 -17.11 -3.53
C GLY A 54 12.90 -18.20 -2.57
N TRP A 55 14.11 -18.05 -1.99
CA TRP A 55 14.67 -18.98 -1.03
C TRP A 55 14.33 -18.63 0.43
N CYS A 56 13.73 -17.49 0.66
CA CYS A 56 13.35 -17.00 1.98
C CYS A 56 11.88 -17.27 2.24
N SER A 57 11.57 -17.77 3.44
CA SER A 57 10.19 -17.89 3.89
C SER A 57 10.06 -17.60 5.39
N VAL A 58 8.86 -17.25 5.81
CA VAL A 58 8.54 -17.06 7.22
C VAL A 58 7.13 -17.56 7.51
N THR A 59 6.98 -18.26 8.62
CA THR A 59 5.67 -18.66 9.13
C THR A 59 4.98 -17.49 9.84
N TYR A 60 3.68 -17.61 10.07
CA TYR A 60 2.93 -16.60 10.83
C TYR A 60 3.51 -16.40 12.24
N ASP A 61 3.80 -17.49 12.98
CA ASP A 61 4.42 -17.40 14.30
C ASP A 61 5.85 -16.82 14.23
N GLY A 62 6.63 -17.22 13.22
CA GLY A 62 7.96 -16.68 13.00
C GLY A 62 7.95 -15.17 12.74
N ALA A 63 7.02 -14.67 11.92
CA ALA A 63 6.85 -13.25 11.64
C ALA A 63 6.36 -12.49 12.88
N GLU A 64 5.40 -13.07 13.63
CA GLU A 64 4.87 -12.48 14.86
C GLU A 64 5.98 -12.29 15.91
N ARG A 65 6.75 -13.34 16.21
CA ARG A 65 7.85 -13.27 17.16
C ARG A 65 8.92 -12.26 16.75
N ARG A 66 9.39 -12.33 15.49
CA ARG A 66 10.43 -11.41 14.98
C ARG A 66 9.95 -9.97 15.00
N SER A 67 8.70 -9.71 14.65
CA SER A 67 8.16 -8.35 14.65
C SER A 67 7.98 -7.78 16.06
N VAL A 68 7.61 -8.60 17.05
CA VAL A 68 7.55 -8.17 18.46
C VAL A 68 8.94 -7.84 19.02
N GLN A 69 9.96 -8.65 18.70
CA GLN A 69 11.34 -8.40 19.09
C GLN A 69 11.87 -7.08 18.47
N LEU A 70 11.64 -6.89 17.18
CA LEU A 70 12.04 -5.68 16.46
C LEU A 70 11.26 -4.45 16.97
N ALA A 71 9.96 -4.56 17.25
CA ALA A 71 9.17 -3.50 17.84
C ALA A 71 9.70 -3.08 19.21
N SER A 72 10.10 -4.06 20.06
CA SER A 72 10.71 -3.80 21.35
C SER A 72 12.06 -3.08 21.21
N ALA A 73 12.82 -3.37 20.16
CA ALA A 73 14.03 -2.63 19.82
C ALA A 73 13.72 -1.19 19.39
N LEU A 74 12.72 -0.99 18.54
CA LEU A 74 12.31 0.34 18.07
C LEU A 74 11.95 1.25 19.25
N LEU A 75 11.24 0.74 20.26
CA LEU A 75 10.94 1.49 21.47
C LEU A 75 12.23 1.89 22.25
N ARG A 76 13.22 0.99 22.30
CA ARG A 76 14.52 1.29 22.93
C ARG A 76 15.35 2.29 22.13
N TYR A 77 15.19 2.33 20.82
CA TYR A 77 15.76 3.37 19.95
C TYR A 77 15.00 4.69 20.01
N GLY A 78 13.96 4.79 20.84
CA GLY A 78 13.24 6.03 21.11
C GLY A 78 12.07 6.31 20.16
N VAL A 79 11.63 5.34 19.39
CA VAL A 79 10.43 5.48 18.52
C VAL A 79 9.21 5.73 19.40
N GLN A 80 8.52 6.84 19.14
CA GLN A 80 7.31 7.24 19.83
C GLN A 80 6.07 6.91 18.98
N LEU A 81 4.90 6.98 19.61
CA LEU A 81 3.63 6.82 18.91
C LEU A 81 3.46 7.91 17.83
N GLY A 82 3.24 7.50 16.59
CA GLY A 82 3.12 8.38 15.43
C GLY A 82 4.43 8.77 14.76
N ASP A 83 5.60 8.32 15.28
CA ASP A 83 6.87 8.58 14.61
C ASP A 83 6.98 7.80 13.30
N PRO A 84 7.38 8.46 12.19
CA PRO A 84 7.63 7.77 10.94
C PRO A 84 8.93 6.95 11.01
N VAL A 85 8.85 5.73 10.50
CA VAL A 85 10.00 4.82 10.35
C VAL A 85 10.03 4.33 8.91
N ILE A 86 11.14 4.58 8.21
CA ILE A 86 11.31 4.15 6.82
C ILE A 86 11.62 2.65 6.80
N VAL A 87 10.99 1.95 5.85
CA VAL A 87 11.22 0.53 5.60
C VAL A 87 11.66 0.34 4.14
N HIS A 88 12.95 0.08 3.91
CA HIS A 88 13.54 -0.21 2.60
C HIS A 88 14.09 -1.65 2.59
N ALA A 89 13.18 -2.62 2.56
CA ALA A 89 13.48 -4.04 2.66
C ALA A 89 14.03 -4.61 1.35
N SER A 90 14.90 -5.61 1.44
CA SER A 90 15.45 -6.34 0.28
C SER A 90 14.51 -7.42 -0.24
N ASP A 91 13.65 -7.97 0.61
CA ASP A 91 12.70 -9.02 0.29
C ASP A 91 11.38 -8.86 1.07
N HIS A 92 10.37 -9.64 0.70
CA HIS A 92 9.05 -9.55 1.34
C HIS A 92 9.01 -10.11 2.76
N VAL A 93 9.93 -10.99 3.15
CA VAL A 93 10.03 -11.50 4.53
C VAL A 93 10.49 -10.37 5.45
N GLN A 94 11.58 -9.68 5.07
CA GLN A 94 12.04 -8.50 5.79
C GLN A 94 10.97 -7.42 5.83
N SER A 95 10.32 -7.18 4.68
CA SER A 95 9.26 -6.18 4.55
C SER A 95 8.10 -6.45 5.52
N LEU A 96 7.58 -7.68 5.58
CA LEU A 96 6.51 -8.04 6.51
C LEU A 96 6.92 -7.82 7.96
N VAL A 97 8.07 -8.36 8.37
CA VAL A 97 8.56 -8.27 9.75
C VAL A 97 8.78 -6.82 10.17
N ALA A 98 9.40 -6.00 9.30
CA ALA A 98 9.67 -4.59 9.57
C ALA A 98 8.37 -3.78 9.68
N GLN A 99 7.44 -3.93 8.73
CA GLN A 99 6.16 -3.23 8.75
C GLN A 99 5.37 -3.58 10.03
N LEU A 100 5.23 -4.87 10.35
CA LEU A 100 4.58 -5.29 11.59
C LEU A 100 5.25 -4.72 12.84
N ALA A 101 6.58 -4.64 12.87
CA ALA A 101 7.31 -4.10 14.00
C ALA A 101 7.05 -2.61 14.19
N VAL A 102 7.06 -1.83 13.10
CA VAL A 102 6.74 -0.40 13.15
C VAL A 102 5.31 -0.19 13.65
N LEU A 103 4.33 -0.90 13.08
CA LEU A 103 2.93 -0.80 13.48
C LEU A 103 2.71 -1.19 14.95
N LYS A 104 3.32 -2.28 15.41
CA LYS A 104 3.25 -2.69 16.83
C LYS A 104 3.86 -1.66 17.78
N ALA A 105 4.97 -1.05 17.39
CA ALA A 105 5.61 0.02 18.17
C ALA A 105 4.78 1.32 18.20
N GLY A 106 3.73 1.42 17.40
CA GLY A 106 2.91 2.61 17.25
C GLY A 106 3.52 3.65 16.32
N GLY A 107 4.53 3.26 15.54
CA GLY A 107 5.12 4.10 14.50
C GLY A 107 4.28 4.12 13.23
N VAL A 108 4.62 5.06 12.34
CA VAL A 108 4.04 5.18 10.99
C VAL A 108 5.00 4.54 10.00
N CYS A 109 4.56 3.43 9.37
CA CYS A 109 5.39 2.73 8.40
C CYS A 109 5.49 3.55 7.11
N THR A 110 6.73 3.87 6.69
CA THR A 110 7.01 4.56 5.43
C THR A 110 7.78 3.61 4.51
N PRO A 111 7.08 2.75 3.74
CA PRO A 111 7.71 1.79 2.87
C PRO A 111 8.29 2.48 1.64
N VAL A 112 9.50 2.07 1.26
CA VAL A 112 10.17 2.51 0.03
C VAL A 112 10.16 1.34 -0.96
N PRO A 113 9.67 1.55 -2.20
CA PRO A 113 9.68 0.52 -3.21
C PRO A 113 11.10 0.04 -3.53
N SER A 114 11.26 -1.28 -3.69
CA SER A 114 12.53 -1.81 -4.21
C SER A 114 12.75 -1.28 -5.64
N GLY A 115 13.90 -0.72 -5.89
CA GLY A 115 14.19 -0.05 -7.16
C GLY A 115 13.82 1.45 -7.18
N ALA A 116 13.44 2.02 -6.03
CA ALA A 116 13.32 3.47 -5.89
C ALA A 116 14.63 4.15 -6.28
N ASP A 117 14.52 5.23 -7.05
CA ASP A 117 15.69 6.03 -7.41
C ASP A 117 16.17 6.91 -6.25
N ARG A 118 17.34 7.50 -6.41
CA ARG A 118 17.94 8.36 -5.38
C ARG A 118 17.10 9.59 -5.05
N SER A 119 16.33 10.09 -6.02
CA SER A 119 15.45 11.23 -5.82
C SER A 119 14.30 10.89 -4.89
N LEU A 120 13.59 9.78 -5.14
CA LEU A 120 12.51 9.30 -4.28
C LEU A 120 13.02 8.96 -2.87
N ILE A 121 14.20 8.34 -2.75
CA ILE A 121 14.84 8.02 -1.46
C ILE A 121 15.10 9.30 -0.64
N ALA A 122 15.73 10.30 -1.26
CA ALA A 122 16.03 11.57 -0.61
C ALA A 122 14.75 12.30 -0.17
N GLN A 123 13.79 12.40 -1.08
CA GLN A 123 12.51 13.07 -0.81
C GLN A 123 11.66 12.30 0.23
N THR A 124 11.74 10.97 0.26
CA THR A 124 11.08 10.19 1.32
C THR A 124 11.63 10.54 2.70
N SER A 125 12.94 10.72 2.84
CA SER A 125 13.55 11.20 4.09
C SER A 125 13.03 12.59 4.49
N GLU A 126 12.98 13.50 3.52
CA GLU A 126 12.57 14.89 3.73
C GLU A 126 11.09 14.98 4.08
N VAL A 127 10.21 14.37 3.30
CA VAL A 127 8.76 14.40 3.48
C VAL A 127 8.35 13.69 4.76
N SER A 128 8.95 12.53 5.06
CA SER A 128 8.59 11.77 6.26
C SER A 128 9.13 12.39 7.54
N GLY A 129 10.26 13.09 7.49
CA GLY A 129 10.97 13.52 8.69
C GLY A 129 11.44 12.35 9.57
N ALA A 130 11.54 11.15 9.00
CA ALA A 130 11.95 9.96 9.71
C ALA A 130 13.39 10.10 10.24
N ARG A 131 13.64 9.52 11.42
CA ARG A 131 14.96 9.52 12.07
C ARG A 131 15.61 8.13 12.07
N LEU A 132 14.93 7.13 11.56
CA LEU A 132 15.37 5.74 11.55
C LEU A 132 14.91 5.03 10.29
N VAL A 133 15.79 4.21 9.75
CA VAL A 133 15.50 3.33 8.61
C VAL A 133 15.68 1.87 9.03
N LEU A 134 14.76 1.02 8.63
CA LEU A 134 14.88 -0.43 8.62
C LEU A 134 15.18 -0.86 7.19
N CYS A 135 16.35 -1.43 6.92
CA CYS A 135 16.73 -1.79 5.54
C CYS A 135 17.47 -3.11 5.47
N GLY A 136 17.55 -3.68 4.27
CA GLY A 136 18.51 -4.73 3.97
C GLY A 136 19.91 -4.16 3.74
N ALA A 137 20.95 -5.00 3.83
CA ALA A 137 22.34 -4.59 3.64
C ALA A 137 22.59 -3.97 2.25
N ALA A 138 21.92 -4.50 1.22
CA ALA A 138 22.02 -3.98 -0.14
C ALA A 138 21.58 -2.51 -0.26
N ASN A 139 20.63 -2.09 0.57
CA ASN A 139 20.02 -0.75 0.52
C ASN A 139 20.62 0.20 1.57
N ARG A 140 21.58 -0.28 2.40
CA ARG A 140 22.13 0.54 3.50
C ARG A 140 22.85 1.80 3.03
N ALA A 141 23.55 1.72 1.93
CA ALA A 141 24.34 2.82 1.39
C ALA A 141 23.48 3.99 0.84
N ASP A 142 22.20 3.74 0.57
CA ASP A 142 21.27 4.75 0.07
C ASP A 142 20.86 5.76 1.14
N TRP A 143 21.10 5.47 2.42
CA TRP A 143 20.58 6.23 3.54
C TRP A 143 21.67 6.92 4.36
N GLN A 144 21.48 8.23 4.59
CA GLN A 144 22.29 9.01 5.54
C GLN A 144 21.75 8.94 6.97
N LEU A 145 20.55 8.38 7.16
CA LEU A 145 19.92 8.21 8.45
C LEU A 145 20.52 7.03 9.23
N PRO A 146 20.40 7.03 10.57
CA PRO A 146 20.62 5.83 11.39
C PRO A 146 19.79 4.66 10.82
N ALA A 147 20.41 3.50 10.66
CA ALA A 147 19.76 2.35 10.07
C ALA A 147 19.96 1.06 10.87
N LEU A 148 18.91 0.27 11.01
CA LEU A 148 18.96 -1.13 11.42
C LEU A 148 18.98 -2.01 10.18
N VAL A 149 20.07 -2.74 9.99
CA VAL A 149 20.26 -3.65 8.86
C VAL A 149 19.68 -5.01 9.23
N LEU A 150 18.58 -5.40 8.57
CA LEU A 150 17.74 -6.53 8.98
C LEU A 150 18.30 -7.91 8.61
N ASP A 151 19.30 -7.97 7.74
CA ASP A 151 20.04 -9.18 7.36
C ASP A 151 21.46 -9.24 7.96
N ASP A 152 21.83 -8.30 8.83
CA ASP A 152 23.05 -8.38 9.63
C ASP A 152 22.85 -9.39 10.76
N SER A 153 23.69 -10.44 10.77
CA SER A 153 23.61 -11.53 11.76
C SER A 153 23.81 -11.05 13.20
N GLY A 154 24.67 -10.05 13.43
CA GLY A 154 24.90 -9.46 14.72
C GLY A 154 23.72 -8.64 15.21
N VAL A 155 23.05 -7.92 14.31
CA VAL A 155 21.79 -7.22 14.61
C VAL A 155 20.72 -8.25 14.97
N MET A 156 20.54 -9.29 14.15
CA MET A 156 19.54 -10.33 14.38
C MET A 156 19.76 -11.09 15.68
N ALA A 157 21.00 -11.40 16.03
CA ALA A 157 21.33 -12.05 17.31
C ALA A 157 20.96 -11.17 18.51
N ARG A 158 21.24 -9.86 18.44
CA ARG A 158 20.84 -8.91 19.49
C ARG A 158 19.30 -8.78 19.60
N LEU A 159 18.61 -8.72 18.47
CA LEU A 159 17.14 -8.65 18.46
C LEU A 159 16.51 -9.91 19.06
N SER A 160 17.01 -11.10 18.72
CA SER A 160 16.49 -12.37 19.23
C SER A 160 16.65 -12.55 20.75
N ALA A 161 17.64 -11.88 21.35
CA ALA A 161 17.88 -11.89 22.79
C ALA A 161 16.95 -10.89 23.56
N LEU A 162 16.22 -10.03 22.86
CA LEU A 162 15.36 -9.05 23.51
C LEU A 162 14.09 -9.69 24.07
N ARG A 163 13.74 -9.31 25.30
CA ARG A 163 12.41 -9.58 25.85
C ARG A 163 11.40 -8.65 25.22
N SER A 164 10.21 -9.18 24.94
CA SER A 164 9.06 -8.40 24.45
C SER A 164 8.69 -7.29 25.44
N ASP A 165 8.45 -6.10 24.93
CA ASP A 165 7.92 -4.99 25.69
C ASP A 165 6.43 -5.22 25.98
N ARG A 166 6.03 -5.02 27.25
CA ARG A 166 4.63 -5.25 27.68
C ARG A 166 3.66 -4.17 27.22
N SER A 167 4.15 -3.05 26.70
CA SER A 167 3.32 -1.98 26.15
C SER A 167 2.86 -2.22 24.72
N LEU A 168 3.32 -3.31 24.07
CA LEU A 168 2.96 -3.66 22.71
C LEU A 168 1.64 -4.45 22.65
N PRO A 169 0.82 -4.24 21.62
CA PRO A 169 0.87 -3.18 20.60
C PRO A 169 0.36 -1.83 21.15
N ARG A 170 0.78 -0.71 20.51
CA ARG A 170 0.48 0.64 21.00
C ARG A 170 -0.57 1.40 20.20
N SER A 171 -0.80 1.02 18.95
CA SER A 171 -1.68 1.74 18.03
C SER A 171 -3.16 1.45 18.25
N GLY A 172 -3.97 2.45 18.01
CA GLY A 172 -5.42 2.35 17.84
C GLY A 172 -5.84 2.42 16.36
N PRO A 173 -7.11 2.15 16.02
CA PRO A 173 -7.57 2.10 14.63
C PRO A 173 -7.48 3.43 13.88
N THR A 174 -7.54 4.53 14.59
CA THR A 174 -7.48 5.89 14.02
C THR A 174 -6.09 6.50 14.09
N ASP A 175 -5.11 5.77 14.61
CA ASP A 175 -3.72 6.19 14.55
C ASP A 175 -3.17 5.93 13.13
N ALA A 176 -2.21 6.77 12.69
CA ALA A 176 -1.56 6.59 11.40
C ALA A 176 -0.83 5.24 11.36
N ALA A 177 -1.06 4.49 10.28
CA ALA A 177 -0.41 3.21 10.02
C ALA A 177 0.69 3.37 8.97
N TYR A 178 0.40 4.12 7.90
CA TYR A 178 1.30 4.30 6.77
C TYR A 178 1.44 5.75 6.38
N LEU A 179 2.64 6.09 5.93
CA LEU A 179 2.95 7.26 5.13
C LEU A 179 3.49 6.76 3.79
N LEU A 180 2.68 6.85 2.74
CA LEU A 180 3.09 6.50 1.39
C LEU A 180 3.55 7.75 0.66
N VAL A 181 4.76 7.70 0.11
CA VAL A 181 5.36 8.84 -0.60
C VAL A 181 5.36 8.54 -2.09
N GLU A 182 4.75 9.42 -2.86
CA GLU A 182 4.74 9.39 -4.32
C GLU A 182 5.46 10.61 -4.90
N GLN A 183 5.92 10.49 -6.13
CA GLN A 183 6.41 11.61 -6.92
C GLN A 183 5.45 11.91 -8.06
N ASP A 184 5.17 13.20 -8.26
CA ASP A 184 4.47 13.65 -9.46
C ASP A 184 5.40 13.60 -10.70
N ARG A 185 4.87 13.92 -11.87
CA ARG A 185 5.63 13.92 -13.14
C ARG A 185 6.73 14.97 -13.19
N VAL A 186 6.68 15.97 -12.33
CA VAL A 186 7.67 17.05 -12.23
C VAL A 186 8.73 16.70 -11.20
N GLY A 187 8.53 15.59 -10.46
CA GLY A 187 9.46 15.10 -9.45
C GLY A 187 9.23 15.66 -8.05
N HIS A 188 8.09 16.29 -7.78
CA HIS A 188 7.75 16.70 -6.42
C HIS A 188 7.14 15.53 -5.65
N ALA A 189 7.63 15.31 -4.43
CA ALA A 189 7.09 14.28 -3.56
C ALA A 189 5.94 14.79 -2.70
N THR A 190 4.93 13.93 -2.57
CA THR A 190 3.81 14.10 -1.64
C THR A 190 3.67 12.84 -0.79
N GLY A 191 3.49 13.03 0.52
CA GLY A 191 3.24 11.93 1.45
C GLY A 191 1.75 11.83 1.78
N HIS A 192 1.20 10.63 1.75
CA HIS A 192 -0.19 10.33 2.07
C HIS A 192 -0.27 9.57 3.38
N LEU A 193 -0.84 10.20 4.41
CA LEU A 193 -1.05 9.58 5.73
C LEU A 193 -2.33 8.77 5.76
N ILE A 194 -2.20 7.49 6.09
CA ILE A 194 -3.28 6.50 6.08
C ILE A 194 -3.38 5.85 7.46
N ASP A 195 -4.56 5.86 8.05
CA ASP A 195 -4.81 5.20 9.33
C ASP A 195 -5.11 3.69 9.16
N HIS A 196 -5.03 2.93 10.26
CA HIS A 196 -5.35 1.50 10.26
C HIS A 196 -6.77 1.24 9.75
N LYS A 197 -7.73 2.10 10.10
CA LYS A 197 -9.14 1.96 9.73
C LYS A 197 -9.35 2.04 8.22
N ALA A 198 -8.70 2.99 7.54
CA ALA A 198 -8.80 3.12 6.09
C ALA A 198 -8.31 1.85 5.36
N TRP A 199 -7.17 1.31 5.79
CA TRP A 199 -6.67 0.03 5.29
C TRP A 199 -7.64 -1.13 5.52
N LEU A 200 -8.21 -1.24 6.72
CA LEU A 200 -9.16 -2.30 7.05
C LEU A 200 -10.45 -2.21 6.22
N LEU A 201 -10.93 -0.99 5.95
CA LEU A 201 -12.08 -0.77 5.07
C LEU A 201 -11.78 -1.19 3.63
N ALA A 202 -10.60 -0.83 3.10
CA ALA A 202 -10.16 -1.25 1.76
C ALA A 202 -10.01 -2.78 1.66
N LEU A 203 -9.42 -3.44 2.67
CA LEU A 203 -9.30 -4.90 2.72
C LEU A 203 -10.67 -5.60 2.80
N ALA A 204 -11.60 -5.05 3.56
CA ALA A 204 -12.96 -5.58 3.67
C ALA A 204 -13.70 -5.48 2.32
N ASP A 205 -13.58 -4.36 1.60
CA ASP A 205 -14.18 -4.19 0.28
C ASP A 205 -13.57 -5.17 -0.74
N ARG A 206 -12.25 -5.27 -0.79
CA ARG A 206 -11.54 -6.24 -1.66
C ARG A 206 -11.97 -7.67 -1.36
N THR A 207 -12.03 -8.04 -0.08
CA THR A 207 -12.48 -9.38 0.33
C THR A 207 -13.93 -9.66 -0.08
N ARG A 208 -14.79 -8.66 -0.02
CA ARG A 208 -16.19 -8.78 -0.46
C ARG A 208 -16.30 -8.99 -1.97
N ARG A 209 -15.48 -8.31 -2.78
CA ARG A 209 -15.50 -8.37 -4.25
C ARG A 209 -14.72 -9.58 -4.78
N ALA A 210 -13.49 -9.75 -4.36
CA ALA A 210 -12.60 -10.81 -4.86
C ALA A 210 -12.59 -12.08 -3.99
N GLY A 211 -13.25 -12.07 -2.82
CA GLY A 211 -13.20 -13.15 -1.85
C GLY A 211 -11.88 -13.19 -1.07
N ARG A 212 -11.74 -14.16 -0.17
CA ARG A 212 -10.52 -14.37 0.60
C ARG A 212 -9.43 -15.01 -0.25
N ALA A 213 -8.19 -14.65 -0.01
CA ALA A 213 -7.01 -15.26 -0.61
C ALA A 213 -6.51 -16.42 0.29
N GLU A 214 -7.31 -17.50 0.40
CA GLU A 214 -7.05 -18.56 1.39
C GLU A 214 -5.83 -19.44 1.04
N ARG A 215 -5.57 -19.63 -0.25
CA ARG A 215 -4.40 -20.40 -0.73
C ARG A 215 -3.16 -19.53 -0.77
N GLY A 216 -3.27 -18.39 -1.41
CA GLY A 216 -2.16 -17.45 -1.52
C GLY A 216 -2.34 -16.45 -2.64
N VAL A 217 -1.52 -15.42 -2.60
CA VAL A 217 -1.48 -14.33 -3.57
C VAL A 217 -0.10 -14.27 -4.19
N LEU A 218 -0.05 -14.30 -5.52
CA LEU A 218 1.17 -14.05 -6.27
C LEU A 218 1.42 -12.54 -6.36
N CYS A 219 2.66 -12.15 -6.10
CA CYS A 219 3.22 -10.85 -6.43
C CYS A 219 4.53 -11.04 -7.19
N CYS A 220 4.73 -10.30 -8.28
CA CYS A 220 5.96 -10.38 -9.09
C CYS A 220 6.90 -9.20 -8.83
N GLN A 221 6.42 -8.15 -8.21
CA GLN A 221 7.22 -6.96 -7.90
C GLN A 221 7.94 -7.11 -6.55
N GLY A 222 8.98 -6.32 -6.34
CA GLY A 222 9.66 -6.24 -5.05
C GLY A 222 8.82 -5.51 -3.99
N PRO A 223 9.25 -5.54 -2.72
CA PRO A 223 8.50 -4.95 -1.62
C PRO A 223 8.37 -3.43 -1.71
N GLY A 224 7.40 -2.86 -1.01
CA GLY A 224 7.24 -1.43 -0.74
C GLY A 224 6.28 -0.68 -1.66
N GLY A 225 6.00 -1.17 -2.87
CA GLY A 225 5.08 -0.50 -3.79
C GLY A 225 3.59 -0.77 -3.48
N PRO A 226 2.65 0.04 -4.04
CA PRO A 226 1.21 -0.05 -3.74
C PRO A 226 0.60 -1.42 -4.03
N SER A 227 0.90 -2.01 -5.19
CA SER A 227 0.40 -3.34 -5.56
C SER A 227 0.95 -4.44 -4.65
N THR A 228 2.20 -4.31 -4.20
CA THR A 228 2.83 -5.28 -3.29
C THR A 228 2.28 -5.18 -1.88
N LEU A 229 2.01 -3.97 -1.39
CA LEU A 229 1.32 -3.76 -0.11
C LEU A 229 -0.09 -4.32 -0.15
N THR A 230 -0.80 -4.09 -1.25
CA THR A 230 -2.12 -4.68 -1.50
C THR A 230 -2.08 -6.21 -1.46
N ALA A 231 -1.14 -6.82 -2.19
CA ALA A 231 -0.97 -8.27 -2.21
C ALA A 231 -0.66 -8.84 -0.82
N LEU A 232 0.29 -8.21 -0.12
CA LEU A 232 0.71 -8.61 1.22
C LEU A 232 -0.46 -8.62 2.19
N TRP A 233 -1.14 -7.49 2.35
CA TRP A 233 -2.23 -7.38 3.31
C TRP A 233 -3.43 -8.23 2.94
N TRP A 234 -3.75 -8.39 1.65
CA TRP A 234 -4.82 -9.29 1.22
C TRP A 234 -4.50 -10.76 1.52
N ALA A 235 -3.28 -11.21 1.25
CA ALA A 235 -2.84 -12.57 1.58
C ALA A 235 -2.91 -12.82 3.09
N VAL A 236 -2.19 -12.03 3.88
CA VAL A 236 -2.03 -12.31 5.32
C VAL A 236 -3.30 -12.05 6.13
N SER A 237 -4.18 -11.16 5.70
CA SER A 237 -5.47 -10.94 6.36
C SER A 237 -6.42 -12.11 6.22
N GLY A 238 -6.33 -12.83 5.10
CA GLY A 238 -7.08 -14.07 4.85
C GLY A 238 -6.48 -15.32 5.49
N GLY A 239 -5.28 -15.24 6.06
CA GLY A 239 -4.52 -16.39 6.54
C GLY A 239 -3.85 -17.19 5.42
N GLY A 240 -3.74 -16.60 4.22
CA GLY A 240 -3.03 -17.16 3.06
C GLY A 240 -1.55 -16.80 3.05
N THR A 241 -0.87 -17.12 1.98
CA THR A 241 0.57 -16.87 1.79
C THR A 241 0.80 -15.83 0.70
N LEU A 242 1.65 -14.84 0.94
CA LEU A 242 2.20 -14.04 -0.14
C LEU A 242 3.33 -14.82 -0.81
N HIS A 243 3.18 -15.08 -2.11
CA HIS A 243 4.21 -15.71 -2.93
C HIS A 243 4.83 -14.67 -3.84
N ARG A 244 6.13 -14.46 -3.72
CA ARG A 244 6.89 -13.75 -4.73
C ARG A 244 7.64 -14.75 -5.60
N ARG A 245 7.51 -14.57 -6.90
CA ARG A 245 8.34 -15.29 -7.87
C ARG A 245 9.21 -14.33 -8.66
N GLN A 246 10.51 -14.58 -8.63
CA GLN A 246 11.43 -13.96 -9.56
C GLN A 246 11.51 -14.80 -10.83
N PRO A 247 11.65 -14.20 -12.02
CA PRO A 247 12.00 -14.95 -13.22
C PRO A 247 13.37 -15.61 -13.02
N PRO A 248 13.55 -16.85 -13.46
CA PRO A 248 14.85 -17.49 -13.42
C PRO A 248 15.84 -16.70 -14.29
N GLY A 249 17.00 -16.31 -13.74
CA GLY A 249 18.08 -15.68 -14.50
C GLY A 249 18.45 -14.24 -14.13
N GLY A 250 17.77 -13.60 -13.21
CA GLY A 250 18.21 -12.27 -12.66
C GLY A 250 18.26 -11.10 -13.62
N GLY A 251 17.87 -11.25 -14.86
CA GLY A 251 17.93 -10.23 -15.89
C GLY A 251 16.70 -10.28 -16.80
N GLY A 252 15.85 -9.26 -16.72
CA GLY A 252 14.99 -8.80 -17.81
C GLY A 252 13.95 -9.76 -18.41
N GLU A 253 13.79 -10.99 -17.93
CA GLU A 253 12.75 -11.87 -18.46
C GLU A 253 11.36 -11.45 -17.94
N PRO A 254 10.33 -11.45 -18.82
CA PRO A 254 8.99 -11.02 -18.45
C PRO A 254 8.42 -11.78 -17.26
N ALA A 255 7.75 -11.06 -16.36
CA ALA A 255 7.08 -11.60 -15.17
C ALA A 255 6.13 -12.80 -15.45
N ALA A 256 5.75 -13.00 -16.68
CA ALA A 256 4.94 -14.13 -17.17
C ALA A 256 5.58 -15.51 -16.99
N LEU A 257 6.92 -15.59 -16.95
CA LEU A 257 7.61 -16.84 -16.64
C LEU A 257 7.50 -17.23 -15.16
N ALA A 258 7.05 -16.28 -14.32
CA ALA A 258 6.79 -16.53 -12.91
C ALA A 258 5.42 -17.18 -12.64
N LEU A 259 4.51 -17.24 -13.62
CA LEU A 259 3.23 -17.92 -13.43
C LEU A 259 3.44 -19.44 -13.38
N PRO A 260 2.84 -20.09 -12.37
CA PRO A 260 3.12 -21.50 -12.14
C PRO A 260 2.48 -22.40 -13.20
N ARG A 261 3.20 -23.40 -13.55
CA ARG A 261 2.71 -24.63 -14.12
C ARG A 261 2.04 -25.48 -13.02
N ASP A 262 1.50 -26.61 -13.34
CA ASP A 262 0.79 -27.49 -12.42
C ASP A 262 1.37 -27.55 -10.99
N GLY A 263 0.49 -27.49 -9.99
CA GLY A 263 0.86 -27.57 -8.57
C GLY A 263 0.97 -26.22 -7.81
N ALA A 264 0.53 -25.11 -8.40
CA ALA A 264 0.59 -23.82 -7.74
C ALA A 264 -0.14 -23.77 -6.39
N ARG A 265 0.55 -23.20 -5.42
CA ARG A 265 0.02 -22.97 -4.06
C ARG A 265 -0.83 -21.71 -3.95
N PHE A 266 -1.03 -20.96 -5.02
CA PHE A 266 -1.84 -19.75 -5.06
C PHE A 266 -2.86 -19.78 -6.20
N ASP A 267 -3.96 -19.09 -6.03
CA ASP A 267 -5.05 -18.96 -6.99
C ASP A 267 -5.41 -17.50 -7.31
N ALA A 268 -4.74 -16.56 -6.67
CA ALA A 268 -4.92 -15.13 -6.84
C ALA A 268 -3.59 -14.43 -7.16
N ALA A 269 -3.66 -13.31 -7.86
CA ALA A 269 -2.49 -12.47 -8.15
C ALA A 269 -2.85 -10.99 -8.10
N VAL A 270 -1.87 -10.15 -7.75
CA VAL A 270 -2.01 -8.68 -7.73
C VAL A 270 -0.91 -8.06 -8.58
N PHE A 271 -1.30 -7.12 -9.44
CA PHE A 271 -0.39 -6.41 -10.34
C PHE A 271 -0.79 -4.94 -10.48
N GLY A 272 0.15 -4.10 -10.92
CA GLY A 272 -0.19 -2.86 -11.61
C GLY A 272 -0.56 -3.14 -13.07
N PRO A 273 -1.39 -2.30 -13.72
CA PRO A 273 -1.84 -2.55 -15.10
C PRO A 273 -0.71 -2.76 -16.13
N ALA A 274 0.38 -1.98 -16.03
CA ALA A 274 1.52 -2.10 -16.94
C ALA A 274 2.25 -3.45 -16.76
N ALA A 275 2.55 -3.83 -15.52
CA ALA A 275 3.17 -5.13 -15.23
C ALA A 275 2.28 -6.30 -15.67
N TYR A 276 0.97 -6.15 -15.56
CA TYR A 276 0.03 -7.18 -16.01
C TYR A 276 0.02 -7.35 -17.52
N ALA A 277 0.15 -6.28 -18.29
CA ALA A 277 0.28 -6.38 -19.75
C ALA A 277 1.49 -7.23 -20.17
N GLU A 278 2.62 -7.10 -19.45
CA GLU A 278 3.80 -7.94 -19.67
C GLU A 278 3.54 -9.41 -19.31
N VAL A 279 2.83 -9.65 -18.21
CA VAL A 279 2.41 -11.00 -17.79
C VAL A 279 1.56 -11.65 -18.86
N LEU A 280 0.55 -10.97 -19.41
CA LEU A 280 -0.30 -11.49 -20.48
C LEU A 280 0.50 -11.80 -21.75
N ALA A 281 1.44 -10.95 -22.14
CA ALA A 281 2.33 -11.20 -23.26
C ALA A 281 3.18 -12.47 -23.11
N GLY A 282 3.49 -12.84 -21.88
CA GLY A 282 4.19 -14.09 -21.60
C GLY A 282 3.29 -15.31 -21.53
N ILE A 283 2.04 -15.19 -21.05
CA ILE A 283 1.03 -16.27 -21.10
C ILE A 283 0.74 -16.66 -22.54
N GLU A 284 0.63 -15.71 -23.44
CA GLU A 284 0.41 -15.95 -24.88
C GLU A 284 1.48 -16.87 -25.48
N ARG A 285 2.73 -16.72 -25.05
CA ARG A 285 3.84 -17.57 -25.48
C ARG A 285 3.84 -18.95 -24.83
N ARG A 286 3.23 -19.09 -23.65
CA ARG A 286 3.20 -20.33 -22.87
C ARG A 286 1.88 -20.44 -22.08
N PRO A 287 0.77 -20.87 -22.75
CA PRO A 287 -0.53 -20.97 -22.10
C PRO A 287 -0.52 -22.08 -21.05
N SER A 288 -0.56 -21.74 -19.80
CA SER A 288 -0.86 -22.63 -18.66
C SER A 288 -0.88 -21.84 -17.37
N THR A 289 -2.05 -21.50 -16.90
CA THR A 289 -2.20 -20.88 -15.56
C THR A 289 -3.50 -21.32 -14.92
N ARG A 290 -3.49 -21.53 -13.59
CA ARG A 290 -4.66 -21.85 -12.77
C ARG A 290 -5.09 -20.66 -11.91
N LEU A 291 -4.75 -19.44 -12.31
CA LEU A 291 -5.25 -18.26 -11.62
C LEU A 291 -6.77 -18.22 -11.71
N ARG A 292 -7.41 -18.00 -10.57
CA ARG A 292 -8.86 -17.79 -10.49
C ARG A 292 -9.21 -16.32 -10.41
N LYS A 293 -8.29 -15.51 -9.88
CA LYS A 293 -8.50 -14.09 -9.61
C LYS A 293 -7.26 -13.28 -9.93
N VAL A 294 -7.46 -12.18 -10.61
CA VAL A 294 -6.46 -11.13 -10.81
C VAL A 294 -7.03 -9.83 -10.27
N VAL A 295 -6.26 -9.14 -9.44
CA VAL A 295 -6.57 -7.79 -8.96
C VAL A 295 -5.54 -6.85 -9.56
N LEU A 296 -6.00 -5.84 -10.28
CA LEU A 296 -5.18 -4.76 -10.80
C LEU A 296 -5.33 -3.55 -9.90
N VAL A 297 -4.22 -2.96 -9.48
CA VAL A 297 -4.18 -1.85 -8.52
C VAL A 297 -3.48 -0.66 -9.14
N GLY A 298 -4.09 0.51 -9.06
CA GLY A 298 -3.50 1.78 -9.50
C GLY A 298 -4.29 2.48 -10.59
N GLU A 299 -3.65 2.71 -11.73
CA GLU A 299 -4.22 3.42 -12.86
C GLU A 299 -5.40 2.69 -13.52
N PRO A 300 -6.29 3.42 -14.21
CA PRO A 300 -7.38 2.81 -14.94
C PRO A 300 -6.90 1.85 -16.03
N CYS A 301 -7.48 0.65 -16.07
CA CYS A 301 -7.18 -0.34 -17.08
C CYS A 301 -7.62 0.12 -18.47
N SER A 302 -6.81 -0.16 -19.51
CA SER A 302 -7.25 0.03 -20.87
C SER A 302 -8.21 -1.09 -21.28
N ARG A 303 -9.08 -0.79 -22.25
CA ARG A 303 -10.00 -1.76 -22.81
C ARG A 303 -9.24 -2.96 -23.41
N GLU A 304 -8.17 -2.68 -24.13
CA GLU A 304 -7.33 -3.71 -24.78
C GLU A 304 -6.74 -4.68 -23.73
N LEU A 305 -6.36 -4.16 -22.55
CA LEU A 305 -5.86 -4.99 -21.47
C LEU A 305 -6.94 -5.94 -20.92
N VAL A 306 -8.16 -5.44 -20.76
CA VAL A 306 -9.31 -6.23 -20.30
C VAL A 306 -9.70 -7.28 -21.33
N GLU A 307 -9.80 -6.90 -22.61
CA GLU A 307 -10.10 -7.82 -23.72
C GLU A 307 -9.05 -8.92 -23.81
N ARG A 308 -7.75 -8.56 -23.76
CA ARG A 308 -6.66 -9.53 -23.83
C ARG A 308 -6.64 -10.47 -22.62
N HIS A 309 -7.02 -9.96 -21.42
CA HIS A 309 -7.21 -10.83 -20.27
C HIS A 309 -8.20 -11.95 -20.57
N PHE A 310 -9.40 -11.63 -21.03
CA PHE A 310 -10.45 -12.64 -21.27
C PHE A 310 -10.18 -13.53 -22.47
N GLN A 311 -9.41 -13.06 -23.47
CA GLN A 311 -8.94 -13.91 -24.57
C GLN A 311 -7.99 -15.01 -24.06
N LEU A 312 -7.10 -14.70 -23.10
CA LEU A 312 -6.10 -15.62 -22.61
C LEU A 312 -6.54 -16.38 -21.34
N LEU A 313 -7.40 -15.78 -20.53
CA LEU A 313 -7.82 -16.25 -19.21
C LEU A 313 -9.35 -16.14 -19.02
N PRO A 314 -10.16 -16.81 -19.89
CA PRO A 314 -11.62 -16.61 -19.90
C PRO A 314 -12.34 -17.00 -18.61
N HIS A 315 -11.71 -17.81 -17.75
CA HIS A 315 -12.28 -18.30 -16.49
C HIS A 315 -11.69 -17.63 -15.26
N THR A 316 -10.88 -16.58 -15.45
CA THR A 316 -10.23 -15.86 -14.36
C THR A 316 -10.96 -14.54 -14.11
N THR A 317 -11.41 -14.32 -12.89
CA THR A 317 -12.03 -13.04 -12.49
C THR A 317 -10.99 -11.92 -12.55
N LEU A 318 -11.36 -10.81 -13.16
CA LEU A 318 -10.55 -9.58 -13.21
C LEU A 318 -11.23 -8.49 -12.41
N LEU A 319 -10.61 -8.10 -11.28
CA LEU A 319 -10.99 -6.94 -10.49
C LEU A 319 -9.97 -5.82 -10.71
N ALA A 320 -10.42 -4.66 -11.18
CA ALA A 320 -9.58 -3.48 -11.30
C ALA A 320 -9.94 -2.47 -10.21
N GLU A 321 -8.96 -2.08 -9.42
CA GLU A 321 -9.06 -1.08 -8.36
C GLU A 321 -8.39 0.22 -8.80
N PHE A 322 -9.17 1.27 -8.92
CA PHE A 322 -8.67 2.61 -9.20
C PHE A 322 -8.14 3.22 -7.92
N CYS A 323 -6.83 3.27 -7.78
CA CYS A 323 -6.10 3.81 -6.64
C CYS A 323 -5.24 4.99 -7.11
N PRO A 324 -5.81 6.18 -7.37
CA PRO A 324 -5.00 7.34 -7.65
C PRO A 324 -4.16 7.69 -6.41
N LEU A 325 -3.09 8.46 -6.60
CA LEU A 325 -2.19 8.89 -5.54
C LEU A 325 -1.30 7.76 -4.98
N ASP A 326 -1.04 6.71 -5.74
CA ASP A 326 -0.25 5.55 -5.31
C ASP A 326 -0.49 5.08 -3.86
N SER A 327 -1.73 5.35 -3.37
CA SER A 327 -2.12 5.16 -1.96
C SER A 327 -2.45 3.71 -1.61
N ALA A 328 -2.49 2.80 -2.57
CA ALA A 328 -2.97 1.42 -2.43
C ALA A 328 -4.42 1.31 -1.88
N LEU A 329 -5.14 2.43 -1.75
CA LEU A 329 -6.53 2.50 -1.30
C LEU A 329 -7.45 2.78 -2.49
N PRO A 330 -8.39 1.87 -2.81
CA PRO A 330 -9.24 2.04 -3.98
C PRO A 330 -10.30 3.13 -3.75
N TRP A 331 -10.40 4.07 -4.70
CA TRP A 331 -11.50 5.03 -4.77
C TRP A 331 -12.73 4.43 -5.43
N ALA A 332 -12.49 3.63 -6.47
CA ALA A 332 -13.51 2.88 -7.18
C ALA A 332 -12.95 1.51 -7.60
N ALA A 333 -13.83 0.58 -7.89
CA ALA A 333 -13.43 -0.72 -8.41
C ALA A 333 -14.45 -1.25 -9.41
N ALA A 334 -13.94 -1.93 -10.44
CA ALA A 334 -14.72 -2.64 -11.46
C ALA A 334 -14.38 -4.13 -11.44
N GLU A 335 -15.39 -4.96 -11.36
CA GLU A 335 -15.29 -6.36 -11.73
C GLU A 335 -15.59 -6.46 -13.23
N HIS A 336 -14.56 -6.76 -14.01
CA HIS A 336 -14.70 -6.90 -15.46
C HIS A 336 -15.19 -8.31 -15.80
N VAL A 337 -16.05 -8.36 -16.79
CA VAL A 337 -16.55 -9.60 -17.40
C VAL A 337 -16.18 -9.62 -18.88
N ALA A 338 -16.13 -10.80 -19.48
CA ALA A 338 -15.92 -10.93 -20.92
C ALA A 338 -17.03 -10.16 -21.65
N ASP A 339 -16.62 -9.23 -22.50
CA ASP A 339 -17.55 -8.34 -23.18
C ASP A 339 -18.28 -9.12 -24.28
N GLY A 340 -19.57 -9.37 -24.07
CA GLY A 340 -20.46 -10.01 -25.05
C GLY A 340 -20.93 -9.10 -26.18
N GLY A 341 -20.16 -8.06 -26.55
CA GLY A 341 -20.51 -7.17 -27.65
C GLY A 341 -21.21 -5.86 -27.24
N ARG A 342 -21.01 -5.37 -26.03
CA ARG A 342 -21.48 -4.04 -25.62
C ARG A 342 -20.75 -2.93 -26.39
N GLU A 343 -21.49 -1.87 -26.69
CA GLU A 343 -20.94 -0.66 -27.34
C GLU A 343 -19.72 -0.11 -26.60
N PRO A 344 -18.68 0.35 -27.33
CA PRO A 344 -17.47 0.88 -26.70
C PRO A 344 -17.79 2.16 -25.91
N HIS A 345 -17.46 2.17 -24.63
CA HIS A 345 -17.43 3.41 -23.84
C HIS A 345 -16.25 4.26 -24.31
N GLU A 346 -16.46 5.57 -24.39
CA GLU A 346 -15.40 6.53 -24.80
C GLU A 346 -14.27 6.68 -23.77
N GLY A 347 -14.50 6.27 -22.52
CA GLY A 347 -13.56 6.36 -21.42
C GLY A 347 -13.21 4.99 -20.83
N ARG A 348 -12.23 4.98 -19.92
CA ARG A 348 -11.87 3.77 -19.17
C ARG A 348 -12.80 3.61 -17.97
N ILE A 349 -13.58 2.53 -17.94
CA ILE A 349 -14.47 2.24 -16.81
C ILE A 349 -13.62 1.82 -15.61
N VAL A 350 -13.76 2.55 -14.50
CA VAL A 350 -13.14 2.20 -13.21
C VAL A 350 -14.16 1.72 -12.18
N GLY A 351 -15.41 1.63 -12.56
CA GLY A 351 -16.46 0.96 -11.81
C GLY A 351 -17.22 1.84 -10.82
N ARG A 352 -17.63 1.24 -9.70
CA ARG A 352 -18.40 1.91 -8.66
C ARG A 352 -17.47 2.39 -7.55
N ALA A 353 -17.84 3.51 -6.91
CA ALA A 353 -17.13 3.99 -5.73
C ALA A 353 -17.00 2.89 -4.68
N SER A 354 -15.84 2.82 -4.06
CA SER A 354 -15.60 1.91 -2.93
C SER A 354 -16.46 2.33 -1.73
N PRO A 355 -16.89 1.39 -0.88
CA PRO A 355 -17.60 1.71 0.36
C PRO A 355 -16.77 2.70 1.20
N HIS A 356 -17.48 3.64 1.82
CA HIS A 356 -16.86 4.72 2.62
C HIS A 356 -16.00 5.71 1.81
N VAL A 357 -16.09 5.68 0.47
CA VAL A 357 -15.54 6.69 -0.44
C VAL A 357 -16.69 7.34 -1.18
N ARG A 358 -16.76 8.66 -1.10
CA ARG A 358 -17.70 9.47 -1.88
C ARG A 358 -16.93 10.22 -2.95
N ILE A 359 -17.25 9.95 -4.20
CA ILE A 359 -16.64 10.60 -5.36
C ILE A 359 -17.55 11.70 -5.86
N THR A 360 -16.97 12.86 -6.17
CA THR A 360 -17.62 13.99 -6.83
C THR A 360 -16.82 14.40 -8.05
N ILE A 361 -17.50 14.78 -9.10
CA ILE A 361 -16.88 15.34 -10.31
C ILE A 361 -17.02 16.85 -10.23
N ARG A 362 -15.92 17.58 -10.40
CA ARG A 362 -15.88 19.03 -10.23
C ARG A 362 -15.25 19.71 -11.45
N ASP A 363 -15.74 20.92 -11.74
CA ASP A 363 -15.15 21.79 -12.77
C ASP A 363 -13.90 22.53 -12.26
N VAL A 364 -13.36 23.41 -13.10
CA VAL A 364 -12.17 24.22 -12.79
C VAL A 364 -12.39 25.21 -11.64
N ASP A 365 -13.63 25.57 -11.35
CA ASP A 365 -14.00 26.45 -10.24
C ASP A 365 -14.28 25.66 -8.96
N GLY A 366 -14.13 24.35 -8.98
CA GLY A 366 -14.38 23.45 -7.86
C GLY A 366 -15.86 23.19 -7.59
N GLN A 367 -16.78 23.55 -8.50
CA GLN A 367 -18.20 23.29 -8.39
C GLN A 367 -18.53 21.89 -8.92
N ALA A 368 -19.56 21.26 -8.35
CA ALA A 368 -20.01 19.96 -8.85
C ALA A 368 -20.61 20.10 -10.25
N VAL A 369 -20.14 19.28 -11.20
CA VAL A 369 -20.71 19.24 -12.54
C VAL A 369 -22.03 18.48 -12.56
N PRO A 370 -22.97 18.82 -13.49
CA PRO A 370 -24.20 18.06 -13.68
C PRO A 370 -23.94 16.60 -14.03
N ALA A 371 -24.96 15.74 -13.85
CA ALA A 371 -24.88 14.33 -14.22
C ALA A 371 -24.46 14.15 -15.69
N GLY A 372 -23.52 13.26 -15.95
CA GLY A 372 -22.91 13.03 -17.28
C GLY A 372 -21.85 14.06 -17.69
N GLY A 373 -21.70 15.17 -16.94
CA GLY A 373 -20.66 16.16 -17.18
C GLY A 373 -19.26 15.62 -16.84
N THR A 374 -18.25 16.10 -17.57
CA THR A 374 -16.85 15.75 -17.36
C THR A 374 -16.16 16.82 -16.51
N GLY A 375 -15.39 16.41 -15.54
CA GLY A 375 -14.60 17.28 -14.67
C GLY A 375 -13.53 16.49 -13.93
N GLU A 376 -12.87 17.12 -12.97
CA GLU A 376 -11.87 16.50 -12.15
C GLU A 376 -12.49 15.58 -11.09
N ILE A 377 -11.90 14.40 -10.89
CA ILE A 377 -12.38 13.40 -9.93
C ILE A 377 -11.85 13.75 -8.55
N TRP A 378 -12.76 14.10 -7.64
CA TRP A 378 -12.48 14.36 -6.24
C TRP A 378 -13.13 13.31 -5.35
N ALA A 379 -12.48 12.97 -4.24
CA ALA A 379 -13.02 12.00 -3.29
C ALA A 379 -12.88 12.43 -1.85
N ALA A 380 -13.83 11.98 -1.02
CA ALA A 380 -13.82 12.15 0.43
C ALA A 380 -14.30 10.86 1.10
N GLY A 381 -13.79 10.53 2.27
CA GLY A 381 -14.30 9.40 3.02
C GLY A 381 -13.30 8.76 3.97
N ALA A 382 -13.81 7.80 4.75
CA ALA A 382 -13.03 7.15 5.79
C ALA A 382 -12.05 6.08 5.26
N ALA A 383 -12.19 5.65 4.00
CA ALA A 383 -11.30 4.69 3.34
C ALA A 383 -10.26 5.38 2.45
N LEU A 384 -9.90 6.63 2.77
CA LEU A 384 -8.91 7.42 2.05
C LEU A 384 -7.80 7.89 3.00
N PRO A 385 -6.66 8.37 2.48
CA PRO A 385 -5.70 9.10 3.28
C PRO A 385 -6.38 10.23 4.05
N PHE A 386 -6.04 10.40 5.31
CA PHE A 386 -6.67 11.43 6.14
C PHE A 386 -5.89 12.73 6.14
N ASP A 387 -4.63 12.71 5.69
CA ASP A 387 -3.76 13.86 5.59
C ASP A 387 -2.71 13.69 4.49
N HIS A 388 -2.11 14.81 4.07
CA HIS A 388 -1.09 14.85 3.03
C HIS A 388 0.06 15.75 3.48
N LEU A 389 1.30 15.32 3.20
CA LEU A 389 2.53 16.04 3.55
C LEU A 389 3.26 16.44 2.27
N GLY A 390 3.59 17.70 2.11
CA GLY A 390 4.38 18.21 0.99
C GLY A 390 5.88 18.31 1.32
N ALA A 391 6.71 18.49 0.29
CA ALA A 391 8.17 18.54 0.38
C ALA A 391 8.76 19.70 1.22
N LEU A 392 8.01 20.72 1.56
CA LEU A 392 8.51 21.89 2.30
C LEU A 392 8.22 21.79 3.81
N GLY A 393 8.80 20.78 4.48
CA GLY A 393 8.83 20.74 5.94
C GLY A 393 7.47 20.65 6.61
N ALA A 394 6.61 19.83 6.07
CA ALA A 394 5.18 19.73 6.41
C ALA A 394 4.86 19.29 7.84
N PHE A 395 5.84 18.90 8.63
CA PHE A 395 5.65 18.74 10.08
C PHE A 395 5.52 20.07 10.85
N ALA A 396 5.60 21.22 10.17
CA ALA A 396 5.61 22.54 10.82
C ALA A 396 4.23 23.20 10.97
N ALA A 397 3.20 22.72 10.29
CA ALA A 397 1.85 23.25 10.46
C ALA A 397 0.83 22.10 10.57
N PRO A 398 -0.14 22.16 11.52
CA PRO A 398 -1.26 21.24 11.48
C PRO A 398 -2.01 21.47 10.16
N VAL A 399 -1.78 20.62 9.15
CA VAL A 399 -2.57 20.65 7.93
C VAL A 399 -4.00 20.36 8.36
N ARG A 400 -4.89 21.34 8.17
CA ARG A 400 -6.31 21.13 8.39
C ARG A 400 -6.72 19.97 7.49
N ARG A 401 -7.34 18.95 8.08
CA ARG A 401 -7.89 17.77 7.39
C ARG A 401 -8.38 18.18 6.02
N ALA A 402 -7.73 17.67 4.97
CA ALA A 402 -8.22 17.87 3.63
C ALA A 402 -9.62 17.25 3.58
N SER A 403 -10.63 18.08 3.34
CA SER A 403 -12.01 17.58 3.21
C SER A 403 -12.16 16.70 1.99
N PHE A 404 -11.21 16.78 1.04
CA PHE A 404 -11.18 16.08 -0.23
C PHE A 404 -9.76 15.75 -0.66
N ALA A 405 -9.61 14.60 -1.32
CA ALA A 405 -8.45 14.26 -2.12
C ALA A 405 -8.79 14.47 -3.60
N VAL A 406 -7.81 14.91 -4.39
CA VAL A 406 -7.94 15.17 -5.83
C VAL A 406 -7.12 14.12 -6.58
N SER A 407 -7.73 13.45 -7.56
CA SER A 407 -7.09 12.33 -8.24
C SER A 407 -6.10 12.73 -9.33
N GLY A 408 -6.16 13.99 -9.80
CA GLY A 408 -5.44 14.40 -11.01
C GLY A 408 -6.00 13.80 -12.31
N HIS A 409 -7.17 13.18 -12.26
CA HIS A 409 -7.85 12.58 -13.41
C HIS A 409 -9.14 13.32 -13.74
N LEU A 410 -9.41 13.41 -15.05
CA LEU A 410 -10.72 13.86 -15.57
C LEU A 410 -11.62 12.64 -15.74
N GLY A 411 -12.88 12.77 -15.33
CA GLY A 411 -13.85 11.69 -15.46
C GLY A 411 -15.29 12.17 -15.40
N ARG A 412 -16.20 11.22 -15.51
CA ARG A 412 -17.65 11.44 -15.39
C ARG A 412 -18.33 10.19 -14.82
N TRP A 413 -19.54 10.35 -14.36
CA TRP A 413 -20.47 9.26 -14.14
C TRP A 413 -21.22 8.96 -15.43
N ASN A 414 -21.21 7.73 -15.91
CA ASN A 414 -22.01 7.31 -17.04
C ASN A 414 -23.48 7.00 -16.64
N GLU A 415 -24.32 6.66 -17.60
CA GLU A 415 -25.75 6.37 -17.40
C GLU A 415 -25.99 5.15 -16.48
N ASP A 416 -25.04 4.18 -16.45
CA ASP A 416 -25.10 3.00 -15.58
C ASP A 416 -24.63 3.29 -14.14
N GLY A 417 -24.27 4.55 -13.83
CA GLY A 417 -23.70 4.95 -12.56
C GLY A 417 -22.31 4.38 -12.30
N LEU A 418 -21.53 4.14 -13.36
CA LEU A 418 -20.13 3.76 -13.30
C LEU A 418 -19.26 4.98 -13.54
N LEU A 419 -18.15 5.04 -12.81
CA LEU A 419 -17.14 6.07 -13.01
C LEU A 419 -16.31 5.74 -14.26
N GLU A 420 -16.23 6.70 -15.17
CA GLU A 420 -15.34 6.70 -16.34
C GLU A 420 -14.20 7.67 -16.13
N VAL A 421 -12.96 7.24 -16.38
CA VAL A 421 -11.80 8.10 -16.48
C VAL A 421 -11.53 8.40 -17.96
N ARG A 422 -11.48 9.68 -18.32
CA ARG A 422 -11.29 10.16 -19.70
C ARG A 422 -9.87 10.64 -19.98
N GLY A 423 -9.11 10.96 -18.95
CA GLY A 423 -7.74 11.43 -19.07
C GLY A 423 -7.16 11.88 -17.76
N ARG A 424 -5.92 12.38 -17.82
CA ARG A 424 -5.29 13.10 -16.71
C ARG A 424 -5.38 14.60 -16.95
N HIS A 425 -5.51 15.36 -15.89
CA HIS A 425 -5.43 16.82 -15.96
C HIS A 425 -4.00 17.23 -16.29
N ALA A 426 -3.81 18.13 -17.27
CA ALA A 426 -2.47 18.49 -17.77
C ALA A 426 -1.59 19.23 -16.74
N THR A 427 -2.21 19.86 -15.74
CA THR A 427 -1.56 20.71 -14.72
C THR A 427 -1.78 20.25 -13.29
N ALA A 428 -2.50 19.15 -13.07
CA ALA A 428 -2.77 18.69 -11.72
C ALA A 428 -1.53 18.01 -11.14
N SER A 429 -0.84 18.70 -10.25
CA SER A 429 -0.14 18.03 -9.18
C SER A 429 -1.22 17.35 -8.31
N ALA A 430 -1.19 16.03 -8.19
CA ALA A 430 -1.97 15.33 -7.20
C ALA A 430 -1.59 15.90 -5.82
N GLY A 431 -2.49 16.63 -5.20
CA GLY A 431 -2.18 17.33 -3.95
C GLY A 431 -3.46 17.80 -3.24
N PRO A 432 -3.38 18.09 -1.94
CA PRO A 432 -4.53 18.54 -1.20
C PRO A 432 -4.97 19.93 -1.65
N VAL A 433 -6.21 20.05 -2.07
CA VAL A 433 -6.84 21.36 -2.24
C VAL A 433 -7.52 21.73 -0.92
N ALA A 434 -6.96 22.71 -0.22
CA ALA A 434 -7.65 23.34 0.89
C ALA A 434 -8.80 24.18 0.34
N VAL A 435 -9.99 23.62 0.30
CA VAL A 435 -11.20 24.40 -0.01
C VAL A 435 -11.53 25.26 1.21
N ARG A 436 -11.42 26.59 1.07
CA ARG A 436 -11.94 27.54 2.06
C ARG A 436 -13.45 27.33 2.18
N GLY A 437 -13.82 26.98 3.37
CA GLY A 437 -15.13 26.82 3.94
C GLY A 437 -16.35 27.18 3.10
N ASP A 438 -17.04 26.18 2.58
CA ASP A 438 -18.43 26.29 2.24
C ASP A 438 -19.23 25.21 2.94
N ARG A 439 -20.31 25.67 3.57
CA ARG A 439 -21.23 24.91 4.40
C ARG A 439 -21.97 23.91 3.52
N TRP A 440 -21.91 22.67 3.91
CA TRP A 440 -22.76 21.62 3.37
C TRP A 440 -24.22 21.86 3.80
N ARG A 441 -25.09 22.07 2.85
CA ARG A 441 -26.53 21.81 2.98
C ARG A 441 -26.91 20.57 2.19
#